data_9adeb5926e145b069b74a938e814d155
#
_entry.id   9adeb5926e145b069b74a938e814d155
#
_cell.length_a   1.000
_cell.length_b   1.000
_cell.length_c   1.000
_cell.angle_alpha   90.00
_cell.angle_beta   90.00
_cell.angle_gamma   90.00
#
_symmetry.space_group_name_H-M   'P 1'
#
loop_
_entity.id
_entity.type
_entity.pdbx_description
1 polymer ?
#
loop_
_entity_poly.entity_id
_entity_poly.type
_entity_poly.pdbx_seq_one_letter_code
_entity_poly.pdbx_strand_id
1 'polypeptide(L)'
;MTSEKPPTVAFNTSPAPTLGVEWELALVDPTTLDLTPRAGELLQVMSTMDPNHRVVREFLSNTIEFVTAVCKTVADVEDDLRESLDLALRAADDIGVDLLSVGTHPFAHWGDQELSDKTNYQQIIERTQWWGRQMLIWGIHVHVGIRSKDRVWPIINAMLTLYPHILAMSASSPAWEGMDTGYASNRTLLYQQLPTAGLPYPMKTWAEWEEFTRDQLRSGVIDKPDAMHLDIRPAGKWGTIEVRFADATTNMRDLSAIVAFVHCAVVYFDRAYDRGEDLPSLQQWHIVENKWRAARYGLDAIVIVDRDTNEKDVRDDIREWVERLRPVADDLSCRRELEDVLTIVKEGASYERQRKIARAAGAAREPGVRLAGEAGALDGFATPEAWKAAVRASIKELKENFPDER
;
A
#
# COMPACT_ATOMS: atom_id res chain seq x y z
N MET A 1 29.76 29.59 14.54
CA MET A 1 28.78 28.52 14.58
C MET A 1 27.52 29.12 15.13
N THR A 2 26.58 29.52 14.28
CA THR A 2 25.26 30.02 14.66
C THR A 2 24.48 28.82 15.22
N SER A 3 24.06 28.90 16.46
CA SER A 3 23.17 27.91 17.08
C SER A 3 21.80 28.04 16.46
N GLU A 4 21.62 27.50 15.25
CA GLU A 4 20.28 27.28 14.75
C GLU A 4 19.57 26.28 15.68
N LYS A 5 18.42 26.71 16.17
CA LYS A 5 17.55 25.88 16.98
C LYS A 5 17.25 24.62 16.17
N PRO A 6 17.47 23.40 16.72
CA PRO A 6 17.19 22.19 15.97
C PRO A 6 15.75 22.23 15.47
N PRO A 7 15.47 21.77 14.23
CA PRO A 7 14.13 21.76 13.69
C PRO A 7 13.21 20.97 14.62
N THR A 8 12.11 21.59 15.05
CA THR A 8 11.08 20.92 15.85
C THR A 8 10.27 20.01 14.95
N VAL A 9 10.12 18.76 15.35
CA VAL A 9 9.21 17.82 14.68
C VAL A 9 7.79 18.16 15.14
N ALA A 10 7.10 18.98 14.37
CA ALA A 10 5.74 19.39 14.67
C ALA A 10 4.76 18.22 14.46
N PHE A 11 3.73 18.16 15.28
CA PHE A 11 2.58 17.28 15.10
C PHE A 11 1.30 18.09 15.29
N ASN A 12 0.55 18.28 14.21
CA ASN A 12 -0.79 18.84 14.27
C ASN A 12 -1.72 17.76 14.84
N THR A 13 -2.63 18.16 15.70
CA THR A 13 -3.60 17.21 16.28
C THR A 13 -4.85 17.16 15.44
N SER A 14 -5.41 15.97 15.27
CA SER A 14 -6.74 15.78 14.72
C SER A 14 -7.71 15.45 15.87
N PRO A 15 -8.73 16.28 16.14
CA PRO A 15 -9.65 16.07 17.27
C PRO A 15 -10.56 14.84 17.05
N ALA A 16 -10.72 14.41 15.81
CA ALA A 16 -11.50 13.24 15.42
C ALA A 16 -10.65 12.28 14.60
N PRO A 17 -11.00 10.99 14.55
CA PRO A 17 -10.30 10.00 13.73
C PRO A 17 -10.69 10.16 12.25
N THR A 18 -10.34 11.30 11.67
CA THR A 18 -10.57 11.59 10.25
C THR A 18 -9.71 10.68 9.38
N LEU A 19 -10.14 10.48 8.14
CA LEU A 19 -9.45 9.69 7.13
C LEU A 19 -8.86 10.58 6.03
N GLY A 20 -7.76 10.14 5.45
CA GLY A 20 -7.23 10.54 4.16
C GLY A 20 -6.70 9.29 3.47
N VAL A 21 -6.93 9.17 2.18
CA VAL A 21 -6.43 8.04 1.39
C VAL A 21 -5.72 8.54 0.14
N GLU A 22 -4.56 7.96 -0.13
CA GLU A 22 -3.83 8.10 -1.37
C GLU A 22 -3.90 6.75 -2.09
N TRP A 23 -4.21 6.76 -3.38
CA TRP A 23 -4.31 5.56 -4.19
C TRP A 23 -3.59 5.73 -5.51
N GLU A 24 -2.56 4.94 -5.73
CA GLU A 24 -1.71 4.98 -6.91
C GLU A 24 -2.22 4.04 -8.00
N LEU A 25 -2.23 4.52 -9.26
CA LEU A 25 -2.63 3.76 -10.44
C LEU A 25 -1.62 3.92 -11.57
N ALA A 26 -1.42 2.83 -12.31
CA ALA A 26 -0.61 2.82 -13.52
C ALA A 26 -1.45 3.10 -14.77
N LEU A 27 -0.81 3.69 -15.79
CA LEU A 27 -1.33 3.81 -17.14
C LEU A 27 -0.73 2.73 -18.04
N VAL A 28 -1.58 2.05 -18.78
CA VAL A 28 -1.19 1.00 -19.72
C VAL A 28 -1.72 1.26 -21.14
N ASP A 29 -0.98 0.82 -22.13
CA ASP A 29 -1.44 0.80 -23.53
C ASP A 29 -2.45 -0.32 -23.73
N PRO A 30 -3.66 -0.07 -24.26
CA PRO A 30 -4.72 -1.07 -24.34
C PRO A 30 -4.41 -2.23 -25.32
N THR A 31 -3.44 -2.05 -26.22
CA THR A 31 -3.05 -3.07 -27.21
C THR A 31 -1.97 -3.99 -26.64
N THR A 32 -0.89 -3.41 -26.16
CA THR A 32 0.27 -4.15 -25.64
C THR A 32 0.08 -4.60 -24.19
N LEU A 33 -0.74 -3.85 -23.43
CA LEU A 33 -0.94 -3.96 -21.98
C LEU A 33 0.34 -3.65 -21.18
N ASP A 34 1.32 -3.04 -21.80
CA ASP A 34 2.52 -2.54 -21.13
C ASP A 34 2.30 -1.11 -20.61
N LEU A 35 3.17 -0.67 -19.72
CA LEU A 35 3.10 0.68 -19.16
C LEU A 35 3.30 1.76 -20.24
N THR A 36 2.61 2.87 -20.10
CA THR A 36 2.72 4.00 -21.04
C THR A 36 2.95 5.34 -20.31
N PRO A 37 3.96 6.16 -20.72
CA PRO A 37 4.36 7.37 -20.00
C PRO A 37 3.45 8.58 -20.30
N ARG A 38 2.12 8.41 -20.21
CA ARG A 38 1.12 9.43 -20.60
C ARG A 38 0.38 10.07 -19.43
N ALA A 39 0.88 9.96 -18.19
CA ALA A 39 0.24 10.57 -17.03
C ALA A 39 0.13 12.10 -17.15
N GLY A 40 1.12 12.77 -17.75
CA GLY A 40 1.07 14.20 -17.97
C GLY A 40 -0.07 14.64 -18.89
N GLU A 41 -0.31 13.88 -19.97
CA GLU A 41 -1.40 14.12 -20.91
C GLU A 41 -2.76 13.85 -20.26
N LEU A 42 -2.90 12.72 -19.55
CA LEU A 42 -4.10 12.38 -18.80
C LEU A 42 -4.51 13.51 -17.84
N LEU A 43 -3.57 13.98 -17.01
CA LEU A 43 -3.82 15.05 -16.04
C LEU A 43 -4.17 16.39 -16.73
N GLN A 44 -3.64 16.66 -17.91
CA GLN A 44 -4.02 17.84 -18.68
C GLN A 44 -5.48 17.75 -19.16
N VAL A 45 -5.92 16.58 -19.65
CA VAL A 45 -7.32 16.35 -20.05
C VAL A 45 -8.23 16.44 -18.86
N MET A 46 -7.88 15.78 -17.73
CA MET A 46 -8.63 15.86 -16.48
C MET A 46 -8.81 17.30 -15.99
N SER A 47 -7.75 18.12 -16.03
CA SER A 47 -7.79 19.54 -15.65
C SER A 47 -8.69 20.38 -16.54
N THR A 48 -8.91 19.96 -17.79
CA THR A 48 -9.86 20.60 -18.70
C THR A 48 -11.31 20.22 -18.34
N MET A 49 -11.53 19.00 -17.89
CA MET A 49 -12.86 18.49 -17.46
C MET A 49 -13.24 19.04 -16.07
N ASP A 50 -12.30 18.97 -15.13
CA ASP A 50 -12.44 19.51 -13.78
C ASP A 50 -11.12 20.14 -13.30
N PRO A 51 -11.01 21.49 -13.25
CA PRO A 51 -9.81 22.17 -12.77
C PRO A 51 -9.50 21.94 -11.27
N ASN A 52 -10.45 21.43 -10.51
CA ASN A 52 -10.32 21.23 -9.06
C ASN A 52 -10.06 19.76 -8.66
N HIS A 53 -9.84 18.86 -9.65
CA HIS A 53 -9.56 17.47 -9.35
C HIS A 53 -8.34 17.31 -8.43
N ARG A 54 -8.37 16.27 -7.59
CA ARG A 54 -7.29 15.95 -6.63
C ARG A 54 -6.40 14.80 -7.08
N VAL A 55 -6.23 14.65 -8.39
CA VAL A 55 -5.32 13.66 -8.97
C VAL A 55 -4.00 14.32 -9.28
N VAL A 56 -2.90 13.71 -8.86
CA VAL A 56 -1.56 14.29 -8.95
C VAL A 56 -0.58 13.38 -9.70
N ARG A 57 0.54 13.97 -10.12
CA ARG A 57 1.66 13.21 -10.71
C ARG A 57 2.44 12.52 -9.61
N GLU A 58 2.87 11.32 -9.93
CA GLU A 58 3.78 10.51 -9.13
C GLU A 58 5.19 10.40 -9.74
N PHE A 59 6.03 9.56 -9.13
CA PHE A 59 7.44 9.36 -9.44
C PHE A 59 7.69 8.99 -10.91
N LEU A 60 6.86 8.11 -11.49
CA LEU A 60 6.96 7.67 -12.87
C LEU A 60 5.96 8.38 -13.78
N SER A 61 6.33 8.59 -15.04
CA SER A 61 5.48 9.22 -16.05
C SER A 61 4.27 8.37 -16.46
N ASN A 62 4.22 7.13 -16.03
CA ASN A 62 3.11 6.20 -16.24
C ASN A 62 2.19 6.08 -15.01
N THR A 63 2.34 6.93 -13.99
CA THR A 63 1.65 6.82 -12.71
C THR A 63 0.89 8.10 -12.37
N ILE A 64 -0.33 7.91 -11.87
CA ILE A 64 -1.14 8.95 -11.23
C ILE A 64 -1.50 8.52 -9.82
N GLU A 65 -1.76 9.48 -8.95
CA GLU A 65 -2.17 9.27 -7.57
C GLU A 65 -3.47 10.03 -7.30
N PHE A 66 -4.47 9.33 -6.78
CA PHE A 66 -5.68 9.94 -6.25
C PHE A 66 -5.46 10.29 -4.79
N VAL A 67 -5.81 11.53 -4.41
CA VAL A 67 -5.67 12.02 -3.04
C VAL A 67 -7.03 12.51 -2.56
N THR A 68 -7.59 11.89 -1.54
CA THR A 68 -8.88 12.31 -1.00
C THR A 68 -8.80 13.64 -0.26
N ALA A 69 -9.93 14.29 -0.07
CA ALA A 69 -10.08 15.31 0.95
C ALA A 69 -9.95 14.70 2.37
N VAL A 70 -10.08 15.51 3.39
CA VAL A 70 -10.23 15.03 4.77
C VAL A 70 -11.63 14.46 4.93
N CYS A 71 -11.73 13.13 5.01
CA CYS A 71 -12.97 12.37 5.12
C CYS A 71 -13.30 12.07 6.59
N LYS A 72 -14.57 11.87 6.90
CA LYS A 72 -15.04 11.50 8.24
C LYS A 72 -15.36 10.01 8.33
N THR A 73 -15.81 9.43 7.24
CA THR A 73 -16.24 8.03 7.13
C THR A 73 -15.54 7.34 5.97
N VAL A 74 -15.57 6.02 5.95
CA VAL A 74 -15.10 5.23 4.79
C VAL A 74 -15.97 5.49 3.57
N ALA A 75 -17.25 5.75 3.77
CA ALA A 75 -18.15 6.12 2.67
C ALA A 75 -17.74 7.43 1.99
N ASP A 76 -17.30 8.45 2.77
CA ASP A 76 -16.76 9.70 2.19
C ASP A 76 -15.50 9.42 1.34
N VAL A 77 -14.64 8.48 1.78
CA VAL A 77 -13.46 8.05 1.01
C VAL A 77 -13.87 7.38 -0.29
N GLU A 78 -14.85 6.46 -0.25
CA GLU A 78 -15.37 5.79 -1.45
C GLU A 78 -15.92 6.80 -2.46
N ASP A 79 -16.74 7.75 -2.01
CA ASP A 79 -17.36 8.75 -2.87
C ASP A 79 -16.32 9.64 -3.55
N ASP A 80 -15.32 10.10 -2.80
CA ASP A 80 -14.23 10.96 -3.28
C ASP A 80 -13.31 10.22 -4.29
N LEU A 81 -12.92 8.98 -3.97
CA LEU A 81 -12.11 8.16 -4.88
C LEU A 81 -12.89 7.74 -6.12
N ARG A 82 -14.19 7.48 -6.00
CA ARG A 82 -15.07 7.17 -7.14
C ARG A 82 -15.16 8.34 -8.11
N GLU A 83 -15.39 9.55 -7.59
CA GLU A 83 -15.41 10.76 -8.42
C GLU A 83 -14.09 10.94 -9.18
N SER A 84 -12.96 10.73 -8.49
CA SER A 84 -11.63 10.81 -9.09
C SER A 84 -11.41 9.73 -10.16
N LEU A 85 -11.84 8.50 -9.90
CA LEU A 85 -11.70 7.39 -10.83
C LEU A 85 -12.59 7.56 -12.06
N ASP A 86 -13.86 7.98 -11.89
CA ASP A 86 -14.78 8.24 -13.00
C ASP A 86 -14.25 9.33 -13.94
N LEU A 87 -13.65 10.39 -13.36
CA LEU A 87 -13.02 11.43 -14.13
C LEU A 87 -11.79 10.91 -14.88
N ALA A 88 -10.93 10.13 -14.21
CA ALA A 88 -9.74 9.56 -14.79
C ALA A 88 -10.04 8.54 -15.89
N LEU A 89 -11.07 7.71 -15.74
CA LEU A 89 -11.51 6.75 -16.78
C LEU A 89 -11.99 7.47 -18.03
N ARG A 90 -12.80 8.53 -17.90
CA ARG A 90 -13.23 9.33 -19.07
C ARG A 90 -12.04 9.99 -19.78
N ALA A 91 -11.12 10.58 -19.02
CA ALA A 91 -9.91 11.18 -19.58
C ALA A 91 -8.99 10.12 -20.25
N ALA A 92 -8.92 8.92 -19.67
CA ALA A 92 -8.17 7.78 -20.22
C ALA A 92 -8.76 7.31 -21.55
N ASP A 93 -10.09 7.22 -21.65
CA ASP A 93 -10.78 6.90 -22.90
C ASP A 93 -10.51 7.94 -23.99
N ASP A 94 -10.51 9.25 -23.65
CA ASP A 94 -10.23 10.34 -24.60
C ASP A 94 -8.81 10.27 -25.20
N ILE A 95 -7.85 9.81 -24.42
CA ILE A 95 -6.45 9.69 -24.89
C ILE A 95 -6.08 8.24 -25.31
N GLY A 96 -6.99 7.28 -25.19
CA GLY A 96 -6.77 5.89 -25.60
C GLY A 96 -5.74 5.15 -24.74
N VAL A 97 -5.87 5.22 -23.42
CA VAL A 97 -5.11 4.43 -22.44
C VAL A 97 -6.04 3.72 -21.47
N ASP A 98 -5.56 2.68 -20.82
CA ASP A 98 -6.26 2.02 -19.71
C ASP A 98 -5.60 2.36 -18.38
N LEU A 99 -6.38 2.27 -17.29
CA LEU A 99 -5.89 2.38 -15.92
C LEU A 99 -5.76 1.00 -15.30
N LEU A 100 -4.68 0.78 -14.56
CA LEU A 100 -4.38 -0.47 -13.85
C LEU A 100 -4.03 -0.16 -12.40
N SER A 101 -4.68 -0.86 -11.47
CA SER A 101 -4.36 -0.78 -10.05
C SER A 101 -3.91 -2.16 -9.54
N VAL A 102 -2.63 -2.29 -9.26
CA VAL A 102 -1.95 -3.48 -8.74
C VAL A 102 -0.69 -3.05 -7.99
N GLY A 103 -0.10 -3.92 -7.17
CA GLY A 103 1.13 -3.59 -6.44
C GLY A 103 2.38 -3.51 -7.33
N THR A 104 2.47 -4.33 -8.39
CA THR A 104 3.51 -4.27 -9.44
C THR A 104 2.91 -4.64 -10.78
N HIS A 105 3.44 -4.07 -11.87
CA HIS A 105 3.07 -4.54 -13.20
C HIS A 105 3.69 -5.92 -13.45
N PRO A 106 2.91 -6.94 -13.87
CA PRO A 106 3.42 -8.31 -13.91
C PRO A 106 4.57 -8.56 -14.85
N PHE A 107 4.69 -7.81 -15.95
CA PHE A 107 5.69 -8.09 -16.99
C PHE A 107 6.41 -6.86 -17.57
N ALA A 108 6.03 -5.63 -17.18
CA ALA A 108 6.75 -4.43 -17.65
C ALA A 108 8.20 -4.46 -17.16
N HIS A 109 9.10 -4.02 -18.04
CA HIS A 109 10.51 -3.92 -17.72
C HIS A 109 10.84 -2.54 -17.15
N TRP A 110 11.51 -2.50 -16.01
CA TRP A 110 11.84 -1.26 -15.31
C TRP A 110 12.74 -0.31 -16.12
N GLY A 111 13.61 -0.88 -16.99
CA GLY A 111 14.55 -0.11 -17.81
C GLY A 111 13.89 0.70 -18.94
N ASP A 112 12.65 0.40 -19.29
CA ASP A 112 11.89 1.06 -20.34
C ASP A 112 11.03 2.22 -19.79
N GLN A 113 11.10 2.51 -18.48
CA GLN A 113 10.23 3.46 -17.85
C GLN A 113 10.85 4.85 -17.72
N GLU A 114 10.01 5.88 -17.80
CA GLU A 114 10.39 7.28 -17.74
C GLU A 114 10.00 7.90 -16.40
N LEU A 115 10.88 8.75 -15.87
CA LEU A 115 10.61 9.54 -14.67
C LEU A 115 9.71 10.73 -14.98
N SER A 116 8.86 11.10 -14.04
CA SER A 116 8.17 12.39 -14.08
C SER A 116 9.16 13.54 -13.97
N ASP A 117 8.87 14.64 -14.68
CA ASP A 117 9.72 15.84 -14.71
C ASP A 117 9.59 16.65 -13.41
N LYS A 118 10.15 16.11 -12.32
CA LYS A 118 10.30 16.78 -11.02
C LYS A 118 11.73 16.63 -10.54
N THR A 119 12.36 17.73 -10.15
CA THR A 119 13.77 17.79 -9.73
C THR A 119 14.09 16.85 -8.57
N ASN A 120 13.17 16.69 -7.62
CA ASN A 120 13.35 15.79 -6.46
C ASN A 120 13.41 14.31 -6.87
N TYR A 121 12.76 13.90 -7.96
CA TYR A 121 12.80 12.51 -8.44
C TYR A 121 14.16 12.16 -9.05
N GLN A 122 14.79 13.09 -9.76
CA GLN A 122 16.15 12.92 -10.26
C GLN A 122 17.14 12.71 -9.10
N GLN A 123 17.02 13.49 -8.02
CA GLN A 123 17.85 13.35 -6.82
C GLN A 123 17.66 11.97 -6.14
N ILE A 124 16.44 11.44 -6.12
CA ILE A 124 16.18 10.09 -5.59
C ILE A 124 16.92 9.05 -6.44
N ILE A 125 16.83 9.12 -7.77
CA ILE A 125 17.53 8.20 -8.66
C ILE A 125 19.05 8.34 -8.57
N GLU A 126 19.59 9.57 -8.50
CA GLU A 126 21.02 9.79 -8.29
C GLU A 126 21.53 9.13 -7.00
N ARG A 127 20.74 9.14 -5.95
CA ARG A 127 21.06 8.54 -4.66
C ARG A 127 20.90 7.03 -4.64
N THR A 128 19.84 6.51 -5.28
CA THR A 128 19.43 5.10 -5.16
C THR A 128 19.85 4.24 -6.34
N GLN A 129 20.22 4.87 -7.46
CA GLN A 129 20.71 4.24 -8.68
C GLN A 129 19.80 3.10 -9.17
N TRP A 130 20.34 1.90 -9.27
CA TRP A 130 19.65 0.72 -9.83
C TRP A 130 18.38 0.35 -9.06
N TRP A 131 18.40 0.41 -7.73
CA TRP A 131 17.22 0.11 -6.90
C TRP A 131 16.09 1.12 -7.09
N GLY A 132 16.40 2.41 -7.18
CA GLY A 132 15.40 3.45 -7.43
C GLY A 132 14.72 3.29 -8.79
N ARG A 133 15.44 2.81 -9.80
CA ARG A 133 14.88 2.57 -11.14
C ARG A 133 13.87 1.44 -11.18
N GLN A 134 13.90 0.52 -10.21
CA GLN A 134 13.00 -0.61 -10.12
C GLN A 134 11.70 -0.32 -9.36
N MET A 135 11.44 0.93 -9.01
CA MET A 135 10.24 1.33 -8.27
C MET A 135 8.98 1.35 -9.16
N LEU A 136 8.73 0.26 -9.92
CA LEU A 136 7.46 0.00 -10.63
C LEU A 136 6.45 -0.58 -9.65
N ILE A 137 6.05 0.24 -8.67
CA ILE A 137 5.23 -0.18 -7.55
C ILE A 137 4.11 0.82 -7.30
N TRP A 138 2.95 0.32 -6.91
CA TRP A 138 1.77 1.12 -6.60
C TRP A 138 1.13 0.63 -5.31
N GLY A 139 0.64 1.55 -4.50
CA GLY A 139 0.10 1.26 -3.18
C GLY A 139 -1.13 2.07 -2.82
N ILE A 140 -1.61 1.79 -1.61
CA ILE A 140 -2.61 2.57 -0.91
C ILE A 140 -1.96 3.09 0.35
N HIS A 141 -2.10 4.40 0.60
CA HIS A 141 -1.73 5.00 1.87
C HIS A 141 -2.98 5.41 2.63
N VAL A 142 -3.07 5.01 3.89
CA VAL A 142 -4.22 5.32 4.74
C VAL A 142 -3.78 6.18 5.91
N HIS A 143 -4.27 7.41 5.97
CA HIS A 143 -4.08 8.34 7.06
C HIS A 143 -5.26 8.26 8.03
N VAL A 144 -4.97 8.12 9.32
CA VAL A 144 -5.98 8.19 10.38
C VAL A 144 -5.59 9.27 11.38
N GLY A 145 -6.50 10.21 11.64
CA GLY A 145 -6.30 11.33 12.55
C GLY A 145 -6.08 10.90 13.99
N ILE A 146 -5.10 11.51 14.66
CA ILE A 146 -4.71 11.20 16.05
C ILE A 146 -4.79 12.45 16.91
N ARG A 147 -5.40 12.32 18.10
CA ARG A 147 -5.73 13.41 19.00
C ARG A 147 -4.52 14.03 19.73
N SER A 148 -3.44 13.28 19.92
CA SER A 148 -2.20 13.80 20.52
C SER A 148 -0.99 13.00 20.12
N LYS A 149 0.18 13.65 20.14
CA LYS A 149 1.47 13.03 19.77
C LYS A 149 1.89 11.88 20.71
N ASP A 150 1.44 11.90 21.96
CA ASP A 150 1.83 10.88 22.94
C ASP A 150 1.22 9.50 22.65
N ARG A 151 0.15 9.46 21.84
CA ARG A 151 -0.54 8.24 21.42
C ARG A 151 0.07 7.58 20.18
N VAL A 152 0.83 8.36 19.40
CA VAL A 152 1.28 7.96 18.06
C VAL A 152 2.10 6.68 18.12
N TRP A 153 3.14 6.63 18.94
CA TRP A 153 4.01 5.45 18.99
C TRP A 153 3.38 4.24 19.65
N PRO A 154 2.65 4.37 20.77
CA PRO A 154 1.86 3.25 21.28
C PRO A 154 0.93 2.64 20.24
N ILE A 155 0.21 3.47 19.46
CA ILE A 155 -0.71 2.98 18.41
C ILE A 155 0.06 2.39 17.22
N ILE A 156 1.15 3.01 16.76
CA ILE A 156 2.00 2.44 15.70
C ILE A 156 2.51 1.06 16.10
N ASN A 157 3.01 0.88 17.31
CA ASN A 157 3.49 -0.43 17.79
C ASN A 157 2.38 -1.48 17.82
N ALA A 158 1.16 -1.08 18.19
CA ALA A 158 0.00 -1.96 18.14
C ALA A 158 -0.40 -2.29 16.69
N MET A 159 -0.41 -1.31 15.79
CA MET A 159 -0.68 -1.52 14.35
C MET A 159 0.35 -2.43 13.69
N LEU A 160 1.60 -2.43 14.14
CA LEU A 160 2.63 -3.35 13.64
C LEU A 160 2.33 -4.83 13.94
N THR A 161 1.50 -5.12 14.94
CA THR A 161 1.02 -6.49 15.18
C THR A 161 0.02 -6.94 14.11
N LEU A 162 -0.65 -5.99 13.45
CA LEU A 162 -1.60 -6.20 12.35
C LEU A 162 -0.97 -6.01 10.95
N TYR A 163 0.34 -5.74 10.91
CA TYR A 163 1.06 -5.59 9.64
C TYR A 163 0.80 -6.76 8.68
N PRO A 164 0.98 -8.04 9.10
CA PRO A 164 0.81 -9.17 8.20
C PRO A 164 -0.63 -9.32 7.69
N HIS A 165 -1.63 -8.93 8.48
CA HIS A 165 -3.05 -8.99 8.11
C HIS A 165 -3.35 -8.02 6.97
N ILE A 166 -2.97 -6.75 7.12
CA ILE A 166 -3.20 -5.70 6.13
C ILE A 166 -2.44 -6.02 4.83
N LEU A 167 -1.17 -6.44 4.95
CA LEU A 167 -0.38 -6.82 3.79
C LEU A 167 -0.96 -8.04 3.05
N ALA A 168 -1.39 -9.07 3.77
CA ALA A 168 -1.97 -10.28 3.17
C ALA A 168 -3.26 -9.98 2.41
N MET A 169 -4.13 -9.11 2.96
CA MET A 169 -5.38 -8.69 2.32
C MET A 169 -5.16 -7.82 1.08
N SER A 170 -4.17 -6.92 1.12
CA SER A 170 -3.88 -6.00 0.03
C SER A 170 -3.00 -6.59 -1.06
N ALA A 171 -2.28 -7.69 -0.80
CA ALA A 171 -1.30 -8.24 -1.72
C ALA A 171 -1.85 -8.42 -3.14
N SER A 172 -1.20 -7.78 -4.11
CA SER A 172 -1.62 -7.73 -5.52
C SER A 172 -0.44 -7.69 -6.49
N SER A 173 0.74 -8.11 -6.05
CA SER A 173 1.97 -8.05 -6.84
C SER A 173 2.71 -9.39 -6.90
N PRO A 174 2.08 -10.47 -7.47
CA PRO A 174 2.64 -11.82 -7.46
C PRO A 174 3.72 -12.06 -8.51
N ALA A 175 3.88 -11.16 -9.47
CA ALA A 175 4.78 -11.34 -10.59
C ALA A 175 5.70 -10.12 -10.80
N TRP A 176 6.87 -10.39 -11.37
CA TRP A 176 7.88 -9.42 -11.73
C TRP A 176 8.59 -9.85 -13.01
N GLU A 177 8.70 -8.94 -13.99
CA GLU A 177 9.35 -9.20 -15.31
C GLU A 177 8.85 -10.48 -15.98
N GLY A 178 7.54 -10.72 -15.96
CA GLY A 178 6.91 -11.87 -16.60
C GLY A 178 6.95 -13.17 -15.80
N MET A 179 7.52 -13.17 -14.60
CA MET A 179 7.68 -14.35 -13.76
C MET A 179 6.79 -14.33 -12.53
N ASP A 180 6.14 -15.46 -12.20
CA ASP A 180 5.60 -15.69 -10.85
C ASP A 180 6.79 -15.86 -9.89
N THR A 181 6.98 -14.90 -9.01
CA THR A 181 8.11 -14.90 -8.07
C THR A 181 7.91 -15.83 -6.87
N GLY A 182 6.70 -16.38 -6.74
CA GLY A 182 6.29 -17.11 -5.54
C GLY A 182 5.92 -16.22 -4.35
N TYR A 183 6.07 -14.90 -4.44
CA TYR A 183 5.65 -13.94 -3.41
C TYR A 183 4.26 -13.39 -3.72
N ALA A 184 3.46 -13.14 -2.68
CA ALA A 184 2.16 -12.48 -2.83
C ALA A 184 2.32 -10.96 -3.05
N SER A 185 3.33 -10.35 -2.40
CA SER A 185 3.68 -8.94 -2.55
C SER A 185 5.16 -8.75 -2.87
N ASN A 186 5.47 -8.52 -4.15
CA ASN A 186 6.79 -8.07 -4.58
C ASN A 186 6.99 -6.57 -4.24
N ARG A 187 5.93 -5.76 -4.25
CA ARG A 187 5.98 -4.34 -3.89
C ARG A 187 6.68 -4.12 -2.55
N THR A 188 6.29 -4.87 -1.53
CA THR A 188 6.88 -4.77 -0.19
C THR A 188 8.39 -5.00 -0.19
N LEU A 189 8.88 -5.96 -0.99
CA LEU A 189 10.29 -6.29 -1.05
C LEU A 189 11.10 -5.27 -1.86
N LEU A 190 10.52 -4.74 -2.93
CA LEU A 190 11.12 -3.67 -3.74
C LEU A 190 11.21 -2.38 -2.95
N TYR A 191 10.11 -1.96 -2.32
CA TYR A 191 10.04 -0.70 -1.57
C TYR A 191 11.09 -0.61 -0.47
N GLN A 192 11.34 -1.68 0.27
CA GLN A 192 12.32 -1.69 1.36
C GLN A 192 13.79 -1.53 0.91
N GLN A 193 14.06 -1.56 -0.41
CA GLN A 193 15.40 -1.30 -0.95
C GLN A 193 15.74 0.20 -0.96
N LEU A 194 14.74 1.08 -0.80
CA LEU A 194 14.97 2.51 -0.72
C LEU A 194 15.54 2.92 0.64
N PRO A 195 16.43 3.92 0.70
CA PRO A 195 16.86 4.52 1.96
C PRO A 195 15.66 5.02 2.76
N THR A 196 15.68 4.82 4.07
CA THR A 196 14.60 5.19 5.00
C THR A 196 13.26 4.45 4.83
N ALA A 197 13.16 3.50 3.89
CA ALA A 197 11.99 2.65 3.72
C ALA A 197 12.02 1.42 4.64
N GLY A 198 10.88 0.77 4.77
CA GLY A 198 10.70 -0.43 5.55
C GLY A 198 10.11 -0.20 6.95
N LEU A 199 10.23 -1.19 7.82
CA LEU A 199 9.67 -1.13 9.17
C LEU A 199 10.30 0.00 9.98
N PRO A 200 9.51 0.73 10.78
CA PRO A 200 10.06 1.73 11.70
C PRO A 200 10.93 1.06 12.77
N TYR A 201 11.90 1.82 13.29
CA TYR A 201 12.65 1.39 14.44
C TYR A 201 11.74 1.31 15.68
N PRO A 202 12.04 0.43 16.65
CA PRO A 202 11.21 0.28 17.85
C PRO A 202 11.34 1.53 18.73
N MET A 203 10.36 2.41 18.62
CA MET A 203 10.21 3.62 19.41
C MET A 203 9.02 3.50 20.35
N LYS A 204 9.08 4.16 21.50
CA LYS A 204 8.00 4.12 22.51
C LYS A 204 7.34 5.49 22.70
N THR A 205 8.08 6.55 22.43
CA THR A 205 7.67 7.91 22.76
C THR A 205 7.91 8.86 21.58
N TRP A 206 7.19 9.98 21.62
CA TRP A 206 7.41 11.07 20.67
C TRP A 206 8.82 11.70 20.80
N ALA A 207 9.39 11.71 22.00
CA ALA A 207 10.72 12.23 22.22
C ALA A 207 11.80 11.41 21.51
N GLU A 208 11.67 10.08 21.50
CA GLU A 208 12.57 9.18 20.73
C GLU A 208 12.42 9.43 19.22
N TRP A 209 11.20 9.68 18.73
CA TRP A 209 10.98 10.07 17.34
C TRP A 209 11.61 11.40 16.96
N GLU A 210 11.52 12.40 17.85
CA GLU A 210 12.18 13.70 17.66
C GLU A 210 13.70 13.57 17.64
N GLU A 211 14.27 12.73 18.51
CA GLU A 211 15.70 12.44 18.54
C GLU A 211 16.15 11.76 17.24
N PHE A 212 15.48 10.67 16.87
CA PHE A 212 15.75 9.97 15.63
C PHE A 212 15.66 10.89 14.40
N THR A 213 14.60 11.66 14.29
CA THR A 213 14.42 12.59 13.15
C THR A 213 15.52 13.64 13.09
N ARG A 214 15.94 14.19 14.24
CA ARG A 214 17.07 15.13 14.30
C ARG A 214 18.39 14.51 13.87
N ASP A 215 18.62 13.25 14.22
CA ASP A 215 19.84 12.55 13.81
C ASP A 215 19.84 12.27 12.31
N GLN A 216 18.70 11.90 11.73
CA GLN A 216 18.55 11.72 10.28
C GLN A 216 18.79 13.04 9.52
N LEU A 217 18.30 14.16 10.03
CA LEU A 217 18.53 15.50 9.46
C LEU A 217 20.00 15.93 9.58
N ARG A 218 20.62 15.74 10.73
CA ARG A 218 22.03 16.11 10.98
C ARG A 218 23.01 15.29 10.15
N SER A 219 22.71 14.02 9.97
CA SER A 219 23.54 13.11 9.15
C SER A 219 23.31 13.28 7.63
N GLY A 220 22.33 14.10 7.22
CA GLY A 220 21.98 14.28 5.81
C GLY A 220 21.28 13.07 5.18
N VAL A 221 20.77 12.15 5.99
CA VAL A 221 19.96 11.02 5.49
C VAL A 221 18.64 11.51 4.91
N ILE A 222 18.04 12.53 5.53
CA ILE A 222 16.87 13.26 5.05
C ILE A 222 17.14 14.75 5.05
N ASP A 223 16.44 15.51 4.21
CA ASP A 223 16.47 16.97 4.12
C ASP A 223 15.34 17.65 4.92
N LYS A 224 14.26 16.92 5.18
CA LYS A 224 13.07 17.38 5.91
C LYS A 224 12.43 16.23 6.70
N PRO A 225 11.69 16.51 7.80
CA PRO A 225 11.14 15.48 8.68
C PRO A 225 10.17 14.50 8.00
N ASP A 226 9.48 14.92 6.95
CA ASP A 226 8.52 14.11 6.20
C ASP A 226 9.13 13.30 5.05
N ALA A 227 10.45 13.38 4.84
CA ALA A 227 11.16 12.65 3.78
C ALA A 227 11.49 11.18 4.13
N MET A 228 10.96 10.65 5.23
CA MET A 228 11.14 9.24 5.58
C MET A 228 10.05 8.35 4.94
N HIS A 229 10.48 7.22 4.38
CA HIS A 229 9.61 6.29 3.64
C HIS A 229 9.25 5.05 4.47
N LEU A 230 9.10 5.18 5.80
CA LEU A 230 8.74 4.06 6.67
C LEU A 230 7.37 3.45 6.27
N ASP A 231 7.22 2.15 6.45
CA ASP A 231 6.00 1.39 6.14
C ASP A 231 4.77 1.94 6.89
N ILE A 232 4.98 2.41 8.11
CA ILE A 232 4.00 3.14 8.92
C ILE A 232 4.73 4.25 9.66
N ARG A 233 4.17 5.47 9.64
CA ARG A 233 4.84 6.64 10.21
C ARG A 233 3.88 7.68 10.76
N PRO A 234 4.37 8.57 11.64
CA PRO A 234 3.67 9.81 11.93
C PRO A 234 3.68 10.74 10.71
N ALA A 235 2.54 11.23 10.29
CA ALA A 235 2.42 12.33 9.32
C ALA A 235 2.11 13.64 10.06
N GLY A 236 3.15 14.23 10.64
CA GLY A 236 3.04 15.33 11.60
C GLY A 236 2.31 16.56 11.07
N LYS A 237 2.47 16.89 9.78
CA LYS A 237 1.78 17.98 9.11
C LYS A 237 0.25 17.82 9.18
N TRP A 238 -0.24 16.60 9.04
CA TRP A 238 -1.66 16.27 9.00
C TRP A 238 -2.21 15.82 10.35
N GLY A 239 -1.34 15.50 11.32
CA GLY A 239 -1.74 14.98 12.63
C GLY A 239 -2.33 13.57 12.55
N THR A 240 -1.76 12.73 11.69
CA THR A 240 -2.23 11.38 11.42
C THR A 240 -1.13 10.34 11.66
N ILE A 241 -1.54 9.09 11.83
CA ILE A 241 -0.72 7.92 11.52
C ILE A 241 -1.01 7.53 10.08
N GLU A 242 0.05 7.29 9.31
CA GLU A 242 0.00 6.93 7.91
C GLU A 242 0.48 5.49 7.73
N VAL A 243 -0.41 4.61 7.25
CA VAL A 243 -0.12 3.22 6.86
C VAL A 243 0.16 3.20 5.36
N ARG A 244 1.36 2.76 4.94
CA ARG A 244 1.88 2.90 3.57
C ARG A 244 2.21 1.57 2.89
N PHE A 245 2.15 0.47 3.61
CA PHE A 245 2.66 -0.83 3.14
C PHE A 245 1.62 -1.69 2.40
N ALA A 246 0.40 -1.20 2.23
CA ALA A 246 -0.61 -1.91 1.43
C ALA A 246 -0.30 -1.78 -0.06
N ASP A 247 -0.36 -2.90 -0.80
CA ASP A 247 -0.34 -2.88 -2.26
C ASP A 247 -1.62 -2.20 -2.77
N ALA A 248 -1.57 -1.58 -3.96
CA ALA A 248 -2.77 -1.06 -4.61
C ALA A 248 -3.72 -2.21 -4.98
N THR A 249 -5.00 -2.07 -4.64
CA THR A 249 -6.02 -3.09 -4.91
C THR A 249 -6.63 -2.93 -6.29
N THR A 250 -7.09 -4.02 -6.88
CA THR A 250 -7.69 -4.05 -8.22
C THR A 250 -9.11 -3.49 -8.27
N ASN A 251 -9.74 -3.23 -7.13
CA ASN A 251 -11.13 -2.76 -7.06
C ASN A 251 -11.41 -1.93 -5.81
N MET A 252 -12.49 -1.16 -5.84
CA MET A 252 -12.90 -0.25 -4.77
C MET A 252 -13.36 -1.00 -3.52
N ARG A 253 -14.06 -2.13 -3.65
CA ARG A 253 -14.52 -2.92 -2.50
C ARG A 253 -13.36 -3.36 -1.62
N ASP A 254 -12.32 -3.95 -2.23
CA ASP A 254 -11.14 -4.42 -1.48
C ASP A 254 -10.39 -3.23 -0.85
N LEU A 255 -10.31 -2.07 -1.56
CA LEU A 255 -9.74 -0.85 -1.03
C LEU A 255 -10.51 -0.38 0.22
N SER A 256 -11.82 -0.23 0.12
CA SER A 256 -12.65 0.26 1.21
C SER A 256 -12.65 -0.69 2.41
N ALA A 257 -12.58 -2.00 2.17
CA ALA A 257 -12.43 -3.00 3.22
C ALA A 257 -11.12 -2.83 4.01
N ILE A 258 -10.00 -2.60 3.31
CA ILE A 258 -8.70 -2.35 3.93
C ILE A 258 -8.71 -1.02 4.69
N VAL A 259 -9.27 0.04 4.12
CA VAL A 259 -9.40 1.35 4.78
C VAL A 259 -10.24 1.23 6.05
N ALA A 260 -11.38 0.51 5.99
CA ALA A 260 -12.24 0.27 7.17
C ALA A 260 -11.50 -0.53 8.25
N PHE A 261 -10.76 -1.57 7.88
CA PHE A 261 -9.97 -2.35 8.83
C PHE A 261 -8.91 -1.50 9.52
N VAL A 262 -8.13 -0.71 8.77
CA VAL A 262 -7.11 0.21 9.30
C VAL A 262 -7.74 1.26 10.20
N HIS A 263 -8.83 1.91 9.77
CA HIS A 263 -9.55 2.93 10.54
C HIS A 263 -10.05 2.37 11.88
N CYS A 264 -10.76 1.25 11.82
CA CYS A 264 -11.29 0.59 13.01
C CYS A 264 -10.18 0.15 13.96
N ALA A 265 -9.06 -0.41 13.47
CA ALA A 265 -7.95 -0.85 14.29
C ALA A 265 -7.27 0.33 15.01
N VAL A 266 -6.99 1.44 14.32
CA VAL A 266 -6.41 2.64 14.93
C VAL A 266 -7.33 3.19 16.01
N VAL A 267 -8.64 3.30 15.74
CA VAL A 267 -9.62 3.80 16.71
C VAL A 267 -9.79 2.83 17.88
N TYR A 268 -9.76 1.53 17.65
CA TYR A 268 -9.78 0.51 18.69
C TYR A 268 -8.61 0.68 19.66
N PHE A 269 -7.38 0.84 19.14
CA PHE A 269 -6.20 1.03 19.98
C PHE A 269 -6.18 2.41 20.66
N ASP A 270 -6.65 3.47 19.98
CA ASP A 270 -6.78 4.80 20.59
C ASP A 270 -7.75 4.79 21.80
N ARG A 271 -8.87 4.07 21.70
CA ARG A 271 -9.81 3.87 22.81
C ARG A 271 -9.23 2.99 23.93
N ALA A 272 -8.46 1.95 23.60
CA ALA A 272 -7.77 1.13 24.58
C ALA A 272 -6.72 1.95 25.36
N TYR A 273 -6.01 2.83 24.67
CA TYR A 273 -5.08 3.78 25.30
C TYR A 273 -5.81 4.72 26.29
N ASP A 274 -7.00 5.24 25.93
CA ASP A 274 -7.82 6.06 26.85
C ASP A 274 -8.23 5.33 28.13
N ARG A 275 -8.47 4.02 28.03
CA ARG A 275 -8.81 3.17 29.18
C ARG A 275 -7.59 2.79 30.03
N GLY A 276 -6.37 3.19 29.60
CA GLY A 276 -5.12 2.83 30.27
C GLY A 276 -4.76 1.34 30.11
N GLU A 277 -5.28 0.69 29.06
CA GLU A 277 -4.97 -0.70 28.75
C GLU A 277 -3.59 -0.81 28.08
N ASP A 278 -2.88 -1.90 28.39
CA ASP A 278 -1.64 -2.22 27.68
C ASP A 278 -1.95 -2.59 26.23
N LEU A 279 -1.39 -1.83 25.28
CA LEU A 279 -1.55 -2.11 23.86
C LEU A 279 -0.66 -3.29 23.44
N PRO A 280 -1.12 -4.14 22.49
CA PRO A 280 -0.33 -5.25 21.99
C PRO A 280 0.97 -4.75 21.33
N SER A 281 2.02 -5.53 21.45
CA SER A 281 3.30 -5.27 20.79
C SER A 281 4.06 -6.55 20.59
N LEU A 282 4.86 -6.62 19.53
CA LEU A 282 5.75 -7.74 19.23
C LEU A 282 7.22 -7.29 19.34
N GLN A 283 8.11 -8.25 19.49
CA GLN A 283 9.53 -8.03 19.32
C GLN A 283 9.83 -7.69 17.85
N GLN A 284 10.81 -6.82 17.61
CA GLN A 284 11.15 -6.36 16.26
C GLN A 284 11.41 -7.51 15.28
N TRP A 285 12.10 -8.56 15.72
CA TRP A 285 12.37 -9.73 14.87
C TRP A 285 11.12 -10.52 14.50
N HIS A 286 10.06 -10.55 15.35
CA HIS A 286 8.76 -11.15 15.02
C HIS A 286 8.01 -10.30 13.98
N ILE A 287 8.08 -8.97 14.08
CA ILE A 287 7.49 -8.07 13.10
C ILE A 287 8.17 -8.24 11.73
N VAL A 288 9.50 -8.32 11.71
CA VAL A 288 10.28 -8.58 10.49
C VAL A 288 9.89 -9.91 9.85
N GLU A 289 9.80 -10.98 10.66
CA GLU A 289 9.39 -12.30 10.19
C GLU A 289 7.95 -12.30 9.67
N ASN A 290 7.02 -11.70 10.38
CA ASN A 290 5.63 -11.59 9.95
C ASN A 290 5.48 -10.80 8.65
N LYS A 291 6.24 -9.72 8.48
CA LYS A 291 6.31 -8.97 7.22
C LYS A 291 6.75 -9.88 6.07
N TRP A 292 7.83 -10.65 6.27
CA TRP A 292 8.32 -11.56 5.26
C TRP A 292 7.32 -12.67 4.94
N ARG A 293 6.73 -13.31 5.99
CA ARG A 293 5.72 -14.37 5.81
C ARG A 293 4.50 -13.86 5.04
N ALA A 294 3.99 -12.68 5.36
CA ALA A 294 2.86 -12.10 4.64
C ALA A 294 3.23 -11.73 3.20
N ALA A 295 4.41 -11.14 2.96
CA ALA A 295 4.87 -10.84 1.62
C ALA A 295 5.04 -12.12 0.77
N ARG A 296 5.53 -13.21 1.37
CA ARG A 296 5.75 -14.49 0.68
C ARG A 296 4.46 -15.29 0.47
N TYR A 297 3.66 -15.44 1.51
CA TYR A 297 2.54 -16.39 1.52
C TYR A 297 1.17 -15.70 1.41
N GLY A 298 1.09 -14.37 1.57
CA GLY A 298 -0.17 -13.64 1.55
C GLY A 298 -1.16 -14.16 2.58
N LEU A 299 -2.37 -14.50 2.15
CA LEU A 299 -3.44 -15.04 3.00
C LEU A 299 -3.19 -16.48 3.50
N ASP A 300 -2.18 -17.17 3.00
CA ASP A 300 -1.78 -18.50 3.49
C ASP A 300 -0.63 -18.41 4.52
N ALA A 301 -0.29 -17.22 5.00
CA ALA A 301 0.76 -17.04 5.99
C ALA A 301 0.31 -17.54 7.38
N ILE A 302 1.26 -18.15 8.09
CA ILE A 302 1.15 -18.40 9.54
C ILE A 302 1.91 -17.27 10.23
N VAL A 303 1.23 -16.53 11.12
CA VAL A 303 1.75 -15.32 11.74
C VAL A 303 1.95 -15.48 13.24
N ILE A 304 2.99 -14.83 13.77
CA ILE A 304 3.27 -14.77 15.20
C ILE A 304 2.38 -13.68 15.79
N VAL A 305 1.50 -14.02 16.75
CA VAL A 305 0.46 -13.12 17.23
C VAL A 305 0.75 -12.49 18.59
N ASP A 306 1.75 -13.00 19.33
CA ASP A 306 2.11 -12.47 20.64
C ASP A 306 3.59 -12.64 20.97
N ARG A 307 3.97 -12.15 22.15
CA ARG A 307 5.36 -12.18 22.63
C ARG A 307 5.82 -13.57 23.07
N ASP A 308 4.89 -14.49 23.31
CA ASP A 308 5.16 -15.88 23.70
C ASP A 308 5.33 -16.78 22.47
N THR A 309 5.36 -16.19 21.28
CA THR A 309 5.56 -16.87 19.98
C THR A 309 4.40 -17.78 19.57
N ASN A 310 3.19 -17.53 20.07
CA ASN A 310 2.03 -18.22 19.56
C ASN A 310 1.79 -17.84 18.09
N GLU A 311 1.42 -18.84 17.30
CA GLU A 311 1.19 -18.69 15.85
C GLU A 311 -0.27 -18.97 15.52
N LYS A 312 -0.77 -18.28 14.48
CA LYS A 312 -2.10 -18.49 13.90
C LYS A 312 -2.06 -18.44 12.39
N ASP A 313 -2.98 -19.12 11.75
CA ASP A 313 -3.31 -18.85 10.36
C ASP A 313 -3.81 -17.42 10.22
N VAL A 314 -3.29 -16.65 9.25
CA VAL A 314 -3.63 -15.23 9.11
C VAL A 314 -5.09 -15.03 8.73
N ARG A 315 -5.71 -15.96 7.96
CA ARG A 315 -7.14 -15.88 7.61
C ARG A 315 -8.02 -16.01 8.86
N ASP A 316 -7.65 -16.92 9.77
CA ASP A 316 -8.40 -17.12 11.00
C ASP A 316 -8.23 -15.92 11.94
N ASP A 317 -7.02 -15.40 12.09
CA ASP A 317 -6.79 -14.23 12.93
C ASP A 317 -7.45 -12.96 12.36
N ILE A 318 -7.49 -12.78 11.02
CA ILE A 318 -8.28 -11.71 10.37
C ILE A 318 -9.76 -11.81 10.75
N ARG A 319 -10.36 -13.01 10.70
CA ARG A 319 -11.76 -13.21 11.11
C ARG A 319 -12.00 -12.81 12.55
N GLU A 320 -11.12 -13.22 13.47
CA GLU A 320 -11.19 -12.83 14.88
C GLU A 320 -11.07 -11.31 15.07
N TRP A 321 -10.18 -10.65 14.30
CA TRP A 321 -10.05 -9.20 14.34
C TRP A 321 -11.28 -8.48 13.78
N VAL A 322 -11.89 -8.95 12.71
CA VAL A 322 -13.15 -8.39 12.20
C VAL A 322 -14.22 -8.44 13.29
N GLU A 323 -14.41 -9.60 13.95
CA GLU A 323 -15.36 -9.72 15.06
C GLU A 323 -15.08 -8.72 16.19
N ARG A 324 -13.81 -8.54 16.55
CA ARG A 324 -13.38 -7.61 17.59
C ARG A 324 -13.61 -6.15 17.22
N LEU A 325 -13.48 -5.82 15.94
CA LEU A 325 -13.60 -4.46 15.42
C LEU A 325 -15.06 -4.05 15.10
N ARG A 326 -16.00 -4.99 15.03
CA ARG A 326 -17.41 -4.73 14.72
C ARG A 326 -18.04 -3.57 15.53
N PRO A 327 -17.89 -3.49 16.85
CA PRO A 327 -18.48 -2.39 17.62
C PRO A 327 -17.88 -1.02 17.23
N VAL A 328 -16.60 -0.98 16.87
CA VAL A 328 -15.95 0.24 16.40
C VAL A 328 -16.46 0.62 15.01
N ALA A 329 -16.65 -0.37 14.12
CA ALA A 329 -17.19 -0.14 12.79
C ALA A 329 -18.63 0.38 12.81
N ASP A 330 -19.44 -0.08 13.76
CA ASP A 330 -20.80 0.45 13.97
C ASP A 330 -20.76 1.94 14.35
N ASP A 331 -19.87 2.31 15.28
CA ASP A 331 -19.70 3.71 15.70
C ASP A 331 -19.15 4.60 14.59
N LEU A 332 -18.31 4.06 13.72
CA LEU A 332 -17.71 4.74 12.57
C LEU A 332 -18.55 4.66 11.29
N SER A 333 -19.71 3.98 11.35
CA SER A 333 -20.62 3.77 10.22
C SER A 333 -19.96 3.10 8.99
N CYS A 334 -19.04 2.15 9.24
CA CYS A 334 -18.32 1.40 8.20
C CYS A 334 -18.42 -0.13 8.37
N ARG A 335 -19.54 -0.61 8.94
CA ARG A 335 -19.76 -2.04 9.20
C ARG A 335 -19.71 -2.86 7.90
N ARG A 336 -20.33 -2.38 6.84
CA ARG A 336 -20.36 -3.06 5.54
C ARG A 336 -18.96 -3.27 5.01
N GLU A 337 -18.16 -2.20 4.96
CA GLU A 337 -16.80 -2.21 4.45
C GLU A 337 -15.87 -3.09 5.31
N LEU A 338 -16.07 -3.10 6.62
CA LEU A 338 -15.35 -4.04 7.50
C LEU A 338 -15.74 -5.51 7.23
N GLU A 339 -17.01 -5.81 6.97
CA GLU A 339 -17.46 -7.17 6.63
C GLU A 339 -16.92 -7.62 5.26
N ASP A 340 -16.67 -6.72 4.33
CA ASP A 340 -16.05 -7.02 3.04
C ASP A 340 -14.61 -7.57 3.18
N VAL A 341 -13.95 -7.36 4.31
CA VAL A 341 -12.71 -8.06 4.68
C VAL A 341 -12.91 -9.58 4.68
N LEU A 342 -14.04 -10.07 5.18
CA LEU A 342 -14.36 -11.51 5.15
C LEU A 342 -14.57 -12.02 3.73
N THR A 343 -15.00 -11.16 2.82
CA THR A 343 -15.10 -11.49 1.40
C THR A 343 -13.72 -11.67 0.78
N ILE A 344 -12.76 -10.78 1.07
CA ILE A 344 -11.35 -10.94 0.65
C ILE A 344 -10.78 -12.27 1.18
N VAL A 345 -11.00 -12.56 2.47
CA VAL A 345 -10.51 -13.81 3.10
C VAL A 345 -11.10 -15.05 2.45
N LYS A 346 -12.37 -14.99 2.01
CA LYS A 346 -13.11 -16.12 1.40
C LYS A 346 -12.77 -16.30 -0.08
N GLU A 347 -12.77 -15.22 -0.85
CA GLU A 347 -12.62 -15.24 -2.31
C GLU A 347 -11.16 -15.20 -2.77
N GLY A 348 -10.27 -14.79 -1.89
CA GLY A 348 -8.85 -14.58 -2.15
C GLY A 348 -8.51 -13.12 -2.46
N ALA A 349 -7.32 -12.69 -2.04
CA ALA A 349 -6.76 -11.39 -2.37
C ALA A 349 -6.37 -11.32 -3.86
N SER A 350 -6.08 -10.12 -4.34
CA SER A 350 -5.81 -9.90 -5.77
C SER A 350 -4.68 -10.78 -6.32
N TYR A 351 -3.60 -11.03 -5.56
CA TYR A 351 -2.51 -11.89 -6.01
C TYR A 351 -2.97 -13.32 -6.33
N GLU A 352 -3.95 -13.88 -5.59
CA GLU A 352 -4.50 -15.23 -5.83
C GLU A 352 -5.33 -15.22 -7.11
N ARG A 353 -6.17 -14.19 -7.30
CA ARG A 353 -6.99 -14.02 -8.51
C ARG A 353 -6.10 -13.87 -9.75
N GLN A 354 -5.08 -13.02 -9.70
CA GLN A 354 -4.12 -12.82 -10.79
C GLN A 354 -3.40 -14.13 -11.15
N ARG A 355 -2.86 -14.86 -10.16
CA ARG A 355 -2.22 -16.17 -10.38
C ARG A 355 -3.16 -17.19 -11.00
N LYS A 356 -4.40 -17.27 -10.53
CA LYS A 356 -5.42 -18.19 -11.07
C LYS A 356 -5.68 -17.91 -12.56
N ILE A 357 -5.81 -16.64 -12.93
CA ILE A 357 -6.06 -16.22 -14.32
C ILE A 357 -4.82 -16.50 -15.18
N ALA A 358 -3.65 -16.09 -14.73
CA ALA A 358 -2.40 -16.32 -15.47
C ALA A 358 -2.12 -17.81 -15.68
N ARG A 359 -2.35 -18.66 -14.67
CA ARG A 359 -2.21 -20.13 -14.79
C ARG A 359 -3.21 -20.73 -15.79
N ALA A 360 -4.45 -20.27 -15.81
CA ALA A 360 -5.46 -20.67 -16.79
C ALA A 360 -5.05 -20.27 -18.23
N ALA A 361 -4.30 -19.17 -18.38
CA ALA A 361 -3.77 -18.68 -19.65
C ALA A 361 -2.41 -19.32 -20.02
N GLY A 362 -1.94 -20.33 -19.28
CA GLY A 362 -0.72 -21.06 -19.59
C GLY A 362 0.53 -20.63 -18.83
N ALA A 363 0.39 -19.77 -17.79
CA ALA A 363 1.50 -19.48 -16.89
C ALA A 363 1.96 -20.76 -16.20
N ALA A 364 3.24 -21.03 -16.24
CA ALA A 364 3.81 -22.17 -15.55
C ALA A 364 3.67 -21.98 -14.02
N ARG A 365 3.66 -23.08 -13.30
CA ARG A 365 3.80 -23.08 -11.84
C ARG A 365 5.18 -22.57 -11.46
N GLU A 366 5.33 -22.14 -10.19
CA GLU A 366 6.61 -21.73 -9.61
C GLU A 366 7.77 -22.60 -10.12
N PRO A 367 8.91 -22.03 -10.54
CA PRO A 367 10.07 -22.81 -10.89
C PRO A 367 10.45 -23.65 -9.66
N GLY A 368 10.37 -24.97 -9.78
CA GLY A 368 10.82 -25.87 -8.73
C GLY A 368 12.28 -25.59 -8.40
N VAL A 369 12.65 -25.76 -7.13
CA VAL A 369 14.07 -25.72 -6.74
C VAL A 369 14.81 -26.78 -7.52
N ARG A 370 15.76 -26.35 -8.36
CA ARG A 370 16.68 -27.30 -9.00
C ARG A 370 17.66 -27.84 -7.99
N LEU A 371 17.75 -29.14 -7.92
CA LEU A 371 18.84 -29.76 -7.20
C LEU A 371 20.11 -29.76 -8.09
N ALA A 372 21.28 -29.64 -7.48
CA ALA A 372 22.54 -29.66 -8.19
C ALA A 372 22.67 -30.97 -9.02
N GLY A 373 22.86 -30.84 -10.34
CA GLY A 373 22.98 -31.95 -11.29
C GLY A 373 21.75 -32.21 -12.17
N GLU A 374 20.63 -31.54 -11.97
CA GLU A 374 19.50 -31.63 -12.90
C GLU A 374 19.72 -30.72 -14.12
N ALA A 375 19.86 -31.33 -15.30
CA ALA A 375 19.91 -30.63 -16.58
C ALA A 375 18.48 -30.44 -17.11
N GLY A 376 18.06 -29.22 -17.28
CA GLY A 376 16.78 -28.85 -17.90
C GLY A 376 16.68 -27.36 -18.06
N ALA A 377 15.99 -26.85 -19.07
CA ALA A 377 15.70 -25.43 -19.21
C ALA A 377 14.94 -24.93 -17.96
N LEU A 378 15.03 -23.66 -17.66
CA LEU A 378 14.13 -22.99 -16.69
C LEU A 378 12.69 -23.04 -17.28
N ASP A 379 12.17 -24.28 -17.43
CA ASP A 379 10.82 -24.53 -17.92
C ASP A 379 9.85 -24.19 -16.80
N GLY A 380 9.41 -22.97 -16.76
CA GLY A 380 8.51 -22.51 -15.71
C GLY A 380 8.34 -21.00 -15.65
N PHE A 381 9.04 -20.26 -16.48
CA PHE A 381 8.79 -18.83 -16.63
C PHE A 381 7.48 -18.64 -17.37
N ALA A 382 6.49 -18.09 -16.67
CA ALA A 382 5.28 -17.61 -17.30
C ALA A 382 5.70 -16.64 -18.40
N THR A 383 5.27 -16.89 -19.61
CA THR A 383 5.49 -15.94 -20.70
C THR A 383 4.71 -14.66 -20.38
N PRO A 384 5.18 -13.47 -20.75
CA PRO A 384 4.43 -12.24 -20.64
C PRO A 384 2.98 -12.37 -21.11
N GLU A 385 2.73 -13.19 -22.13
CA GLU A 385 1.40 -13.43 -22.69
C GLU A 385 0.39 -14.00 -21.69
N ALA A 386 0.80 -14.89 -20.81
CA ALA A 386 -0.07 -15.42 -19.77
C ALA A 386 -0.47 -14.35 -18.74
N TRP A 387 0.47 -13.46 -18.39
CA TRP A 387 0.22 -12.34 -17.47
C TRP A 387 -0.62 -11.22 -18.10
N LYS A 388 -0.64 -11.09 -19.42
CA LYS A 388 -1.56 -10.17 -20.11
C LYS A 388 -3.02 -10.48 -19.80
N ALA A 389 -3.38 -11.75 -19.63
CA ALA A 389 -4.73 -12.12 -19.20
C ALA A 389 -5.06 -11.58 -17.79
N ALA A 390 -4.10 -11.63 -16.87
CA ALA A 390 -4.28 -11.07 -15.52
C ALA A 390 -4.40 -9.54 -15.55
N VAL A 391 -3.57 -8.85 -16.36
CA VAL A 391 -3.67 -7.38 -16.54
C VAL A 391 -5.03 -6.98 -17.10
N ARG A 392 -5.53 -7.64 -18.15
CA ARG A 392 -6.87 -7.37 -18.70
C ARG A 392 -7.97 -7.58 -17.68
N ALA A 393 -7.85 -8.64 -16.86
CA ALA A 393 -8.84 -8.91 -15.81
C ALA A 393 -8.79 -7.85 -14.71
N SER A 394 -7.60 -7.39 -14.31
CA SER A 394 -7.44 -6.32 -13.31
C SER A 394 -7.99 -4.97 -13.81
N ILE A 395 -7.75 -4.62 -15.09
CA ILE A 395 -8.33 -3.43 -15.73
C ILE A 395 -9.87 -3.52 -15.72
N LYS A 396 -10.41 -4.69 -16.09
CA LYS A 396 -11.85 -4.94 -16.08
C LYS A 396 -12.41 -4.85 -14.66
N GLU A 397 -11.77 -5.47 -13.69
CA GLU A 397 -12.15 -5.42 -12.28
C GLU A 397 -12.18 -3.98 -11.75
N LEU A 398 -11.19 -3.15 -12.13
CA LEU A 398 -11.16 -1.73 -11.78
C LEU A 398 -12.36 -0.95 -12.38
N LYS A 399 -12.73 -1.24 -13.61
CA LYS A 399 -13.84 -0.55 -14.31
C LYS A 399 -15.24 -1.01 -13.84
N GLU A 400 -15.41 -2.28 -13.47
CA GLU A 400 -16.73 -2.89 -13.23
C GLU A 400 -17.05 -3.12 -11.74
N ASN A 401 -16.06 -3.28 -10.88
CA ASN A 401 -16.26 -3.57 -9.46
C ASN A 401 -16.40 -2.31 -8.60
N PHE A 402 -17.21 -1.38 -9.06
CA PHE A 402 -17.85 -0.45 -8.15
C PHE A 402 -19.01 -1.18 -7.48
N PRO A 403 -19.19 -1.09 -6.15
CA PRO A 403 -20.44 -1.54 -5.57
C PRO A 403 -21.57 -0.76 -6.25
N ASP A 404 -22.30 -1.44 -7.10
CA ASP A 404 -23.53 -0.90 -7.67
C ASP A 404 -24.46 -0.50 -6.52
N GLU A 405 -24.90 0.74 -6.58
CA GLU A 405 -25.99 1.38 -5.84
C GLU A 405 -26.16 1.01 -4.35
N ARG A 406 -25.91 2.00 -3.51
CA ARG A 406 -26.35 2.03 -2.11
C ARG A 406 -27.86 2.11 -1.97
#